data_2c4458c68a8537c6dc37d76be24561aa
#
_entry.id   2c4458c68a8537c6dc37d76be24561aa
#
_cell.length_a   1.000
_cell.length_b   1.000
_cell.length_c   1.000
_cell.angle_alpha   90.00
_cell.angle_beta   90.00
_cell.angle_gamma   90.00
#
_symmetry.space_group_name_H-M   'P 1'
#
loop_
_entity.id
_entity.type
_entity.pdbx_description
1 polymer ?
#
loop_
_entity_poly.entity_id
_entity_poly.type
_entity_poly.pdbx_seq_one_letter_code
_entity_poly.pdbx_strand_id
1 'polypeptide(L)'
;MRAVPDGHTLIYGGLSESMLVPLINKTVNYRPEDLLPVALVGSVPVVLATRADFPARNVDELLDLLRKKPGQYSYGSAGIGSFGHVMTEAIKDRTGAFVVHIPYRGSSQILSDLVSGQIDVAVTTVTSAVPMLAAGRLKILGVSSRERVPMIKDVPTFSETASLKGLEMNVWAVLFAPPGTPD
;
A
#
# COMPACT_ATOMS: atom_id res chain seq x y z
N MET A 1 -7.31 -5.33 -22.67
CA MET A 1 -6.05 -5.79 -23.29
C MET A 1 -6.31 -6.02 -24.78
N ARG A 2 -5.43 -5.51 -25.70
CA ARG A 2 -5.65 -5.59 -27.17
C ARG A 2 -4.58 -6.44 -27.87
N ALA A 3 -3.75 -7.15 -27.12
CA ALA A 3 -2.72 -8.01 -27.68
C ALA A 3 -3.35 -9.31 -28.24
N VAL A 4 -2.75 -9.86 -29.30
CA VAL A 4 -3.14 -11.13 -29.87
C VAL A 4 -2.88 -12.24 -28.84
N PRO A 5 -3.80 -13.20 -28.61
CA PRO A 5 -3.64 -14.25 -27.63
C PRO A 5 -2.80 -15.43 -28.20
N ASP A 6 -1.58 -15.12 -28.64
CA ASP A 6 -0.65 -16.07 -29.28
C ASP A 6 0.43 -16.58 -28.31
N GLY A 7 0.36 -16.20 -27.03
CA GLY A 7 1.34 -16.58 -26.00
C GLY A 7 2.65 -15.79 -26.00
N HIS A 8 2.85 -14.87 -26.96
CA HIS A 8 4.08 -14.06 -27.03
C HIS A 8 4.03 -12.75 -26.27
N THR A 9 2.85 -12.34 -25.78
CA THR A 9 2.66 -11.10 -25.02
C THR A 9 2.18 -11.42 -23.62
N LEU A 10 2.94 -11.00 -22.61
CA LEU A 10 2.53 -11.05 -21.20
C LEU A 10 2.46 -9.65 -20.63
N ILE A 11 1.54 -9.44 -19.68
CA ILE A 11 1.43 -8.22 -18.90
C ILE A 11 1.87 -8.50 -17.47
N TYR A 12 2.79 -7.70 -16.98
CA TYR A 12 3.09 -7.62 -15.56
C TYR A 12 2.10 -6.67 -14.90
N GLY A 13 1.36 -7.16 -13.92
CA GLY A 13 0.36 -6.37 -13.19
C GLY A 13 0.44 -6.62 -11.69
N GLY A 14 0.13 -5.58 -10.92
CA GLY A 14 0.04 -5.63 -9.47
C GLY A 14 -1.40 -5.60 -8.97
N LEU A 15 -1.56 -5.67 -7.65
CA LEU A 15 -2.86 -5.60 -6.97
C LEU A 15 -3.68 -4.38 -7.38
N SER A 16 -3.04 -3.20 -7.45
CA SER A 16 -3.75 -1.95 -7.74
C SER A 16 -4.37 -1.96 -9.12
N GLU A 17 -3.58 -2.23 -10.15
CA GLU A 17 -4.01 -2.13 -11.55
C GLU A 17 -4.95 -3.26 -11.94
N SER A 18 -4.71 -4.48 -11.45
CA SER A 18 -5.49 -5.64 -11.86
C SER A 18 -6.78 -5.85 -11.06
N MET A 19 -6.85 -5.36 -9.82
CA MET A 19 -7.99 -5.59 -8.92
C MET A 19 -8.62 -4.30 -8.41
N LEU A 20 -7.87 -3.41 -7.75
CA LEU A 20 -8.45 -2.30 -7.02
C LEU A 20 -8.99 -1.20 -7.93
N VAL A 21 -8.22 -0.80 -8.94
CA VAL A 21 -8.63 0.27 -9.86
C VAL A 21 -9.87 -0.11 -10.67
N PRO A 22 -10.01 -1.30 -11.26
CA PRO A 22 -11.25 -1.69 -11.95
C PRO A 22 -12.49 -1.70 -11.07
N LEU A 23 -12.36 -1.98 -9.77
CA LEU A 23 -13.49 -2.00 -8.85
C LEU A 23 -14.02 -0.61 -8.50
N ILE A 24 -13.18 0.41 -8.52
CA ILE A 24 -13.54 1.76 -8.03
C ILE A 24 -13.53 2.84 -9.13
N ASN A 25 -12.84 2.63 -10.24
CA ASN A 25 -12.78 3.57 -11.36
C ASN A 25 -13.62 3.08 -12.54
N LYS A 26 -14.80 3.67 -12.69
CA LYS A 26 -15.75 3.33 -13.76
C LYS A 26 -15.29 3.72 -15.17
N THR A 27 -14.17 4.45 -15.30
CA THR A 27 -13.63 4.85 -16.62
C THR A 27 -12.68 3.83 -17.24
N VAL A 28 -12.25 2.82 -16.50
CA VAL A 28 -11.43 1.74 -17.05
C VAL A 28 -12.29 0.75 -17.83
N ASN A 29 -11.72 0.24 -18.93
CA ASN A 29 -12.45 -0.60 -19.91
C ASN A 29 -12.17 -2.09 -19.74
N TYR A 30 -11.71 -2.53 -18.57
CA TYR A 30 -11.44 -3.94 -18.26
C TYR A 30 -11.89 -4.26 -16.84
N ARG A 31 -12.13 -5.53 -16.59
CA ARG A 31 -12.46 -6.09 -15.27
C ARG A 31 -11.37 -7.07 -14.85
N PRO A 32 -11.26 -7.40 -13.56
CA PRO A 32 -10.32 -8.42 -13.09
C PRO A 32 -10.44 -9.76 -13.83
N GLU A 33 -11.68 -10.15 -14.19
CA GLU A 33 -11.99 -11.39 -14.88
C GLU A 33 -11.50 -11.42 -16.33
N ASP A 34 -11.21 -10.26 -16.91
CA ASP A 34 -10.67 -10.14 -18.27
C ASP A 34 -9.14 -10.41 -18.31
N LEU A 35 -8.51 -10.69 -17.17
CA LEU A 35 -7.09 -10.96 -17.05
C LEU A 35 -6.86 -12.46 -16.78
N LEU A 36 -6.10 -13.14 -17.63
CA LEU A 36 -5.74 -14.54 -17.45
C LEU A 36 -4.42 -14.63 -16.63
N PRO A 37 -4.46 -15.01 -15.34
CA PRO A 37 -3.24 -15.12 -14.54
C PRO A 37 -2.42 -16.35 -14.97
N VAL A 38 -1.13 -16.14 -15.24
CA VAL A 38 -0.19 -17.19 -15.66
C VAL A 38 0.74 -17.59 -14.50
N ALA A 39 1.33 -16.61 -13.81
CA ALA A 39 2.28 -16.89 -12.74
C ALA A 39 2.31 -15.78 -11.69
N LEU A 40 2.34 -16.18 -10.41
CA LEU A 40 2.65 -15.28 -9.31
C LEU A 40 4.15 -15.01 -9.28
N VAL A 41 4.55 -13.76 -9.49
CA VAL A 41 5.96 -13.33 -9.43
C VAL A 41 6.41 -13.17 -7.97
N GLY A 42 5.55 -12.64 -7.12
CA GLY A 42 5.82 -12.47 -5.71
C GLY A 42 4.72 -11.74 -4.96
N SER A 43 4.81 -11.79 -3.63
CA SER A 43 3.90 -11.08 -2.73
C SER A 43 4.68 -10.53 -1.55
N VAL A 44 4.37 -9.28 -1.16
CA VAL A 44 5.02 -8.60 -0.03
C VAL A 44 3.97 -7.87 0.81
N PRO A 45 4.11 -7.86 2.14
CA PRO A 45 3.24 -7.07 2.99
C PRO A 45 3.52 -5.56 2.81
N VAL A 46 2.54 -4.74 3.19
CA VAL A 46 2.71 -3.31 3.27
C VAL A 46 2.98 -2.87 4.71
N VAL A 47 3.59 -1.71 4.86
CA VAL A 47 3.92 -1.10 6.14
C VAL A 47 3.31 0.29 6.23
N LEU A 48 2.91 0.66 7.43
CA LEU A 48 2.53 2.02 7.78
C LEU A 48 3.77 2.75 8.27
N ALA A 49 4.25 3.69 7.47
CA ALA A 49 5.46 4.45 7.71
C ALA A 49 5.16 5.92 7.98
N THR A 50 6.04 6.56 8.77
CA THR A 50 6.03 8.00 9.02
C THR A 50 7.42 8.58 8.80
N ARG A 51 7.52 9.92 8.63
CA ARG A 51 8.81 10.60 8.68
C ARG A 51 9.51 10.35 10.03
N ALA A 52 10.83 10.41 10.05
CA ALA A 52 11.64 9.98 11.20
C ALA A 52 11.33 10.75 12.50
N ASP A 53 11.08 12.04 12.40
CA ASP A 53 10.80 12.94 13.54
C ASP A 53 9.32 13.02 13.91
N PHE A 54 8.45 12.22 13.27
CA PHE A 54 7.02 12.19 13.59
C PHE A 54 6.81 11.79 15.07
N PRO A 55 5.90 12.45 15.81
CA PRO A 55 5.81 12.27 17.26
C PRO A 55 5.25 10.89 17.71
N ALA A 56 4.59 10.12 16.81
CA ALA A 56 4.13 8.77 17.14
C ALA A 56 5.26 7.73 17.05
N ARG A 57 5.23 6.74 17.95
CA ARG A 57 6.16 5.61 18.02
C ARG A 57 5.53 4.27 17.68
N ASN A 58 4.21 4.21 17.66
CA ASN A 58 3.39 3.05 17.31
C ASN A 58 2.09 3.46 16.65
N VAL A 59 1.29 2.48 16.20
CA VAL A 59 0.04 2.74 15.50
C VAL A 59 -0.99 3.45 16.39
N ASP A 60 -1.12 3.05 17.66
CA ASP A 60 -2.10 3.66 18.56
C ASP A 60 -1.80 5.14 18.81
N GLU A 61 -0.53 5.50 19.05
CA GLU A 61 -0.11 6.89 19.19
C GLU A 61 -0.38 7.72 17.90
N LEU A 62 -0.16 7.12 16.72
CA LEU A 62 -0.52 7.76 15.45
C LEU A 62 -2.01 8.02 15.36
N LEU A 63 -2.84 6.99 15.60
CA LEU A 63 -4.28 7.12 15.51
C LEU A 63 -4.84 8.17 16.48
N ASP A 64 -4.29 8.21 17.70
CA ASP A 64 -4.65 9.21 18.69
C ASP A 64 -4.31 10.64 18.25
N LEU A 65 -3.13 10.83 17.64
CA LEU A 65 -2.73 12.14 17.10
C LEU A 65 -3.65 12.56 15.94
N LEU A 66 -3.97 11.64 15.02
CA LEU A 66 -4.84 11.93 13.89
C LEU A 66 -6.27 12.30 14.35
N ARG A 67 -6.78 11.64 15.40
CA ARG A 67 -8.10 11.98 16.00
C ARG A 67 -8.09 13.32 16.72
N LYS A 68 -7.02 13.63 17.47
CA LYS A 68 -6.88 14.88 18.21
C LYS A 68 -6.67 16.11 17.31
N LYS A 69 -6.11 15.87 16.13
CA LYS A 69 -5.71 16.93 15.18
C LYS A 69 -6.18 16.61 13.76
N PRO A 70 -7.49 16.49 13.51
CA PRO A 70 -8.00 16.12 12.20
C PRO A 70 -7.59 17.16 11.15
N GLY A 71 -7.08 16.67 10.01
CA GLY A 71 -6.67 17.51 8.88
C GLY A 71 -5.32 18.20 9.02
N GLN A 72 -4.61 18.06 10.15
CA GLN A 72 -3.26 18.61 10.29
C GLN A 72 -2.17 17.78 9.63
N TYR A 73 -2.40 16.50 9.46
CA TYR A 73 -1.44 15.55 8.91
C TYR A 73 -1.87 15.08 7.55
N SER A 74 -0.90 14.73 6.71
CA SER A 74 -1.11 14.27 5.35
C SER A 74 -0.52 12.88 5.09
N TYR A 75 -1.10 12.17 4.13
CA TYR A 75 -0.53 10.93 3.64
C TYR A 75 -0.41 10.90 2.12
N GLY A 76 0.63 10.25 1.64
CA GLY A 76 0.87 10.03 0.21
C GLY A 76 0.37 8.68 -0.29
N SER A 77 -0.23 8.67 -1.48
CA SER A 77 -0.52 7.44 -2.21
C SER A 77 -0.25 7.60 -3.72
N ALA A 78 -0.15 6.48 -4.44
CA ALA A 78 0.02 6.50 -5.90
C ALA A 78 -1.31 6.78 -6.64
N GLY A 79 -2.19 7.56 -6.04
CA GLY A 79 -3.49 7.94 -6.58
C GLY A 79 -4.65 7.13 -6.01
N ILE A 80 -5.86 7.56 -6.37
CA ILE A 80 -7.11 6.92 -5.94
C ILE A 80 -7.15 5.47 -6.47
N GLY A 81 -7.43 4.51 -5.58
CA GLY A 81 -7.46 3.09 -5.91
C GLY A 81 -6.13 2.36 -5.81
N SER A 82 -5.03 3.07 -5.56
CA SER A 82 -3.78 2.40 -5.23
C SER A 82 -3.88 1.69 -3.87
N PHE A 83 -3.05 0.68 -3.64
CA PHE A 83 -3.04 -0.07 -2.37
C PHE A 83 -2.81 0.85 -1.17
N GLY A 84 -1.95 1.87 -1.30
CA GLY A 84 -1.69 2.84 -0.24
C GLY A 84 -2.91 3.71 0.08
N HIS A 85 -3.69 4.09 -0.94
CA HIS A 85 -4.95 4.80 -0.74
C HIS A 85 -5.98 3.90 -0.04
N VAL A 86 -6.25 2.71 -0.59
CA VAL A 86 -7.27 1.80 -0.05
C VAL A 86 -6.96 1.39 1.39
N MET A 87 -5.71 1.04 1.70
CA MET A 87 -5.32 0.68 3.06
C MET A 87 -5.49 1.84 4.04
N THR A 88 -5.08 3.06 3.65
CA THR A 88 -5.21 4.22 4.52
C THR A 88 -6.67 4.58 4.75
N GLU A 89 -7.51 4.54 3.70
CA GLU A 89 -8.96 4.77 3.85
C GLU A 89 -9.62 3.70 4.73
N ALA A 90 -9.21 2.42 4.64
CA ALA A 90 -9.68 1.37 5.53
C ALA A 90 -9.27 1.61 6.99
N ILE A 91 -8.06 2.13 7.25
CA ILE A 91 -7.64 2.54 8.59
C ILE A 91 -8.51 3.70 9.09
N LYS A 92 -8.76 4.72 8.26
CA LYS A 92 -9.62 5.86 8.61
C LYS A 92 -11.04 5.41 8.97
N ASP A 93 -11.64 4.58 8.13
CA ASP A 93 -13.01 4.07 8.31
C ASP A 93 -13.14 3.29 9.63
N ARG A 94 -12.22 2.37 9.91
CA ARG A 94 -12.24 1.55 11.14
C ARG A 94 -12.00 2.34 12.42
N THR A 95 -11.24 3.42 12.35
CA THR A 95 -10.70 4.08 13.55
C THR A 95 -11.27 5.46 13.80
N GLY A 96 -11.97 6.04 12.83
CA GLY A 96 -12.42 7.44 12.87
C GLY A 96 -11.27 8.46 12.82
N ALA A 97 -10.04 8.02 12.56
CA ALA A 97 -8.90 8.91 12.37
C ALA A 97 -9.00 9.63 11.02
N PHE A 98 -8.56 10.88 10.94
CA PHE A 98 -8.57 11.64 9.70
C PHE A 98 -7.17 12.14 9.34
N VAL A 99 -6.76 11.88 8.11
CA VAL A 99 -5.50 12.32 7.51
C VAL A 99 -5.74 12.74 6.06
N VAL A 100 -5.13 13.85 5.62
CA VAL A 100 -5.36 14.43 4.29
C VAL A 100 -4.66 13.64 3.23
N HIS A 101 -5.35 13.27 2.16
CA HIS A 101 -4.79 12.53 1.03
C HIS A 101 -4.04 13.44 0.05
N ILE A 102 -2.79 13.10 -0.26
CA ILE A 102 -1.98 13.72 -1.30
C ILE A 102 -1.66 12.66 -2.38
N PRO A 103 -2.25 12.76 -3.57
CA PRO A 103 -1.98 11.81 -4.65
C PRO A 103 -0.65 12.12 -5.36
N TYR A 104 0.13 11.07 -5.63
CA TYR A 104 1.39 11.10 -6.36
C TYR A 104 1.33 10.23 -7.62
N ARG A 105 2.29 10.42 -8.52
CA ARG A 105 2.40 9.60 -9.74
C ARG A 105 3.11 8.26 -9.53
N GLY A 106 3.79 8.08 -8.39
CA GLY A 106 4.53 6.85 -8.09
C GLY A 106 5.14 6.79 -6.70
N SER A 107 5.54 5.60 -6.29
CA SER A 107 6.02 5.30 -4.94
C SER A 107 7.34 6.02 -4.57
N SER A 108 8.23 6.24 -5.54
CA SER A 108 9.53 6.89 -5.30
C SER A 108 9.35 8.33 -4.81
N GLN A 109 8.40 9.07 -5.40
CA GLN A 109 8.11 10.44 -4.98
C GLN A 109 7.48 10.47 -3.58
N ILE A 110 6.58 9.53 -3.27
CA ILE A 110 5.97 9.40 -1.93
C ILE A 110 7.06 9.23 -0.86
N LEU A 111 8.00 8.30 -1.09
CA LEU A 111 9.09 8.06 -0.13
C LEU A 111 10.03 9.26 0.01
N SER A 112 10.35 9.94 -1.10
CA SER A 112 11.15 11.17 -1.07
C SER A 112 10.48 12.25 -0.21
N ASP A 113 9.19 12.48 -0.40
CA ASP A 113 8.43 13.52 0.28
C ASP A 113 8.13 13.15 1.75
N LEU A 114 7.97 11.86 2.05
CA LEU A 114 7.88 11.36 3.42
C LEU A 114 9.20 11.62 4.19
N VAL A 115 10.32 11.30 3.58
CA VAL A 115 11.65 11.47 4.17
C VAL A 115 12.01 12.95 4.34
N SER A 116 11.60 13.82 3.43
CA SER A 116 11.83 15.28 3.51
C SER A 116 10.81 16.02 4.39
N GLY A 117 9.76 15.31 4.87
CA GLY A 117 8.73 15.89 5.73
C GLY A 117 7.66 16.70 4.99
N GLN A 118 7.54 16.55 3.67
CA GLN A 118 6.46 17.17 2.88
C GLN A 118 5.11 16.47 3.12
N ILE A 119 5.15 15.19 3.47
CA ILE A 119 4.01 14.40 3.98
C ILE A 119 4.41 13.70 5.27
N ASP A 120 3.42 13.31 6.07
CA ASP A 120 3.62 12.77 7.41
C ASP A 120 3.57 11.23 7.45
N VAL A 121 2.73 10.64 6.63
CA VAL A 121 2.38 9.21 6.66
C VAL A 121 2.38 8.63 5.25
N ALA A 122 2.75 7.37 5.11
CA ALA A 122 2.56 6.60 3.88
C ALA A 122 2.33 5.11 4.20
N VAL A 123 1.50 4.48 3.37
CA VAL A 123 1.46 3.01 3.28
C VAL A 123 2.27 2.63 2.05
N THR A 124 3.32 1.84 2.26
CA THR A 124 4.25 1.41 1.22
C THR A 124 4.66 -0.05 1.41
N THR A 125 5.39 -0.65 0.47
CA THR A 125 5.86 -2.03 0.62
C THR A 125 7.00 -2.11 1.63
N VAL A 126 7.11 -3.23 2.35
CA VAL A 126 8.22 -3.46 3.28
C VAL A 126 9.58 -3.33 2.60
N THR A 127 9.71 -3.85 1.37
CA THR A 127 10.94 -3.81 0.59
C THR A 127 11.40 -2.39 0.24
N SER A 128 10.46 -1.47 0.01
CA SER A 128 10.77 -0.06 -0.25
C SER A 128 11.10 0.73 1.01
N ALA A 129 10.52 0.37 2.16
CA ALA A 129 10.70 1.09 3.42
C ALA A 129 11.97 0.68 4.17
N VAL A 130 12.40 -0.58 4.12
CA VAL A 130 13.53 -1.12 4.91
C VAL A 130 14.84 -0.37 4.70
N PRO A 131 15.27 -0.01 3.48
CA PRO A 131 16.49 0.77 3.30
C PRO A 131 16.44 2.15 3.99
N MET A 132 15.28 2.81 3.96
CA MET A 132 15.07 4.11 4.59
C MET A 132 14.99 4.00 6.11
N LEU A 133 14.39 2.92 6.63
CA LEU A 133 14.39 2.59 8.06
C LEU A 133 15.83 2.38 8.57
N ALA A 134 16.62 1.57 7.87
CA ALA A 134 18.02 1.30 8.21
C ALA A 134 18.88 2.58 8.20
N ALA A 135 18.59 3.52 7.32
CA ALA A 135 19.23 4.83 7.27
C ALA A 135 18.68 5.83 8.31
N GLY A 136 17.72 5.44 9.16
CA GLY A 136 17.09 6.31 10.16
C GLY A 136 16.24 7.46 9.56
N ARG A 137 15.83 7.35 8.31
CA ARG A 137 15.14 8.42 7.59
C ARG A 137 13.61 8.34 7.67
N LEU A 138 13.08 7.22 8.10
CA LEU A 138 11.66 7.02 8.41
C LEU A 138 11.50 6.08 9.60
N LYS A 139 10.28 6.03 10.13
CA LYS A 139 9.83 5.00 11.10
C LYS A 139 8.78 4.12 10.46
N ILE A 140 8.76 2.83 10.82
CA ILE A 140 7.70 1.91 10.49
C ILE A 140 6.95 1.63 11.79
N LEU A 141 5.64 1.93 11.81
CA LEU A 141 4.80 1.81 13.00
C LEU A 141 4.06 0.47 13.06
N GLY A 142 3.83 -0.16 11.92
CA GLY A 142 3.16 -1.44 11.84
C GLY A 142 3.24 -2.06 10.45
N VAL A 143 3.02 -3.38 10.38
CA VAL A 143 3.01 -4.17 9.15
C VAL A 143 1.67 -4.87 8.97
N SER A 144 1.22 -4.99 7.74
CA SER A 144 -0.11 -5.53 7.39
C SER A 144 -0.18 -7.06 7.31
N SER A 145 0.94 -7.76 7.52
CA SER A 145 0.97 -9.22 7.50
C SER A 145 0.38 -9.81 8.78
N ARG A 146 -0.06 -11.08 8.69
CA ARG A 146 -0.56 -11.85 9.83
C ARG A 146 0.50 -12.05 10.91
N GLU A 147 1.76 -12.24 10.50
CA GLU A 147 2.92 -12.44 11.36
C GLU A 147 3.95 -11.34 11.13
N ARG A 148 4.80 -11.09 12.13
CA ARG A 148 5.89 -10.13 12.01
C ARG A 148 6.88 -10.56 10.93
N VAL A 149 7.37 -9.58 10.17
CA VAL A 149 8.32 -9.82 9.07
C VAL A 149 9.74 -9.94 9.63
N PRO A 150 10.51 -10.98 9.31
CA PRO A 150 11.86 -11.18 9.84
C PRO A 150 12.83 -9.99 9.65
N MET A 151 12.71 -9.28 8.52
CA MET A 151 13.54 -8.10 8.23
C MET A 151 13.28 -6.90 9.16
N ILE A 152 12.10 -6.87 9.81
CA ILE A 152 11.63 -5.80 10.70
C ILE A 152 10.92 -6.41 11.92
N LYS A 153 11.52 -7.42 12.52
CA LYS A 153 10.95 -8.25 13.60
C LYS A 153 10.41 -7.46 14.80
N ASP A 154 10.96 -6.28 15.04
CA ASP A 154 10.57 -5.41 16.16
C ASP A 154 9.33 -4.57 15.83
N VAL A 155 8.91 -4.53 14.57
CA VAL A 155 7.70 -3.83 14.13
C VAL A 155 6.47 -4.74 14.37
N PRO A 156 5.45 -4.28 15.11
CA PRO A 156 4.25 -5.05 15.34
C PRO A 156 3.40 -5.20 14.07
N THR A 157 2.58 -6.24 14.02
CA THR A 157 1.55 -6.36 12.98
C THR A 157 0.36 -5.46 13.30
N PHE A 158 -0.46 -5.12 12.29
CA PHE A 158 -1.70 -4.39 12.51
C PHE A 158 -2.65 -5.16 13.43
N SER A 159 -2.64 -6.50 13.40
CA SER A 159 -3.47 -7.34 14.26
C SER A 159 -3.09 -7.29 15.74
N GLU A 160 -1.88 -6.81 16.08
CA GLU A 160 -1.47 -6.52 17.45
C GLU A 160 -2.07 -5.20 17.98
N THR A 161 -2.60 -4.35 17.10
CA THR A 161 -3.38 -3.15 17.46
C THR A 161 -4.86 -3.47 17.40
N ALA A 162 -5.57 -3.33 18.51
CA ALA A 162 -6.97 -3.77 18.63
C ALA A 162 -7.90 -3.18 17.57
N SER A 163 -7.73 -1.89 17.24
CA SER A 163 -8.54 -1.16 16.22
C SER A 163 -8.24 -1.60 14.78
N LEU A 164 -7.12 -2.26 14.53
CA LEU A 164 -6.71 -2.73 13.19
C LEU A 164 -6.73 -4.25 13.04
N LYS A 165 -7.23 -4.97 14.07
CA LYS A 165 -7.27 -6.44 14.06
C LYS A 165 -7.99 -6.97 12.80
N GLY A 166 -7.32 -7.88 12.08
CA GLY A 166 -7.83 -8.46 10.84
C GLY A 166 -7.72 -7.53 9.61
N LEU A 167 -7.06 -6.39 9.72
CA LEU A 167 -6.70 -5.57 8.56
C LEU A 167 -5.38 -6.07 8.00
N GLU A 168 -5.47 -6.96 7.03
CA GLU A 168 -4.33 -7.59 6.36
C GLU A 168 -4.32 -7.19 4.89
N MET A 169 -3.16 -6.90 4.34
CA MET A 169 -2.97 -6.64 2.91
C MET A 169 -1.56 -7.05 2.47
N ASN A 170 -1.51 -7.89 1.45
CA ASN A 170 -0.29 -8.14 0.69
C ASN A 170 -0.42 -7.54 -0.70
N VAL A 171 0.60 -6.84 -1.13
CA VAL A 171 0.75 -6.43 -2.53
C VAL A 171 1.43 -7.56 -3.26
N TRP A 172 0.85 -7.99 -4.35
CA TRP A 172 1.38 -9.06 -5.19
C TRP A 172 1.59 -8.56 -6.61
N ALA A 173 2.42 -9.28 -7.33
CA ALA A 173 2.68 -9.08 -8.74
C ALA A 173 2.48 -10.41 -9.47
N VAL A 174 1.77 -10.35 -10.59
CA VAL A 174 1.37 -11.50 -11.40
C VAL A 174 1.67 -11.21 -12.87
N LEU A 175 2.10 -12.22 -13.60
CA LEU A 175 2.11 -12.22 -15.05
C LEU A 175 0.73 -12.66 -15.53
N PHE A 176 0.16 -11.87 -16.43
CA PHE A 176 -1.11 -12.15 -17.08
C PHE A 176 -0.90 -12.33 -18.59
N ALA A 177 -1.66 -13.24 -19.17
CA ALA A 177 -1.81 -13.36 -20.62
C ALA A 177 -3.10 -12.69 -21.11
N PRO A 178 -3.19 -12.34 -22.41
CA PRO A 178 -4.44 -11.94 -23.03
C PRO A 178 -5.53 -13.03 -22.89
N PRO A 179 -6.81 -12.67 -22.72
CA PRO A 179 -7.89 -13.65 -22.71
C PRO A 179 -7.92 -14.49 -24.00
N GLY A 180 -8.09 -15.80 -23.85
CA GLY A 180 -8.10 -16.72 -24.99
C GLY A 180 -6.72 -17.20 -25.44
N THR A 181 -5.65 -16.87 -24.71
CA THR A 181 -4.33 -17.48 -24.91
C THR A 181 -4.45 -18.99 -24.63
N PRO A 182 -3.99 -19.88 -25.54
CA PRO A 182 -3.97 -21.33 -25.31
C PRO A 182 -3.10 -21.72 -24.10
N ASP A 183 -3.43 -22.88 -23.51
CA ASP A 183 -2.68 -23.48 -22.39
C ASP A 183 -1.24 -23.86 -22.78
#